data_e074a53e7c2d3e26959412582a952f86
#
_entry.id   e074a53e7c2d3e26959412582a952f86
#
_cell.length_a   1.000
_cell.length_b   1.000
_cell.length_c   1.000
_cell.angle_alpha   90.00
_cell.angle_beta   90.00
_cell.angle_gamma   90.00
#
_symmetry.space_group_name_H-M   'P 1'
#
loop_
_entity.id
_entity.type
_entity.pdbx_description
1 polymer ?
#
loop_
_entity_poly.entity_id
_entity_poly.type
_entity_poly.pdbx_seq_one_letter_code
_entity_poly.pdbx_strand_id
1 'polypeptide(L)'
;MYEYISLSFFWLLLIGVAVTSAQELSDPEKNFEHLWQEFDKRYALFLAKRIDWDLLYIVYRKKVTPQTSEDELFEIMSNMLSHLNDLHVRLDSRNPTRSFRSGKSHEMLMGRFGSMENFISYFKQRPIDKKYITTELHERHEGIFAYTWLTDDIGYFHFNKFDDVDKSSAIIDEIIANFKNARGIIIDVRRNGGGDDRVGKAIADRFADERRLYMTIEEKSGPGHGDFAAPVMWYVEPDGPMQFTKPLVLLTDYTSGSAAENFALAMRVLPHATIVGDFTAGCFADADAKKLPNSWYYSLSINMFKDHNGICWEGIGVPPDLRITNTKEDLENNIDRILEFAIELINSFPGS
;
A
#
# COMPACT_ATOMS: atom_id res chain seq x y z
N MET A 1 -34.04 -61.98 70.90
CA MET A 1 -32.98 -61.03 70.61
C MET A 1 -32.63 -61.25 69.16
N TYR A 2 -33.23 -60.46 68.27
CA TYR A 2 -33.09 -60.60 66.81
C TYR A 2 -32.23 -59.46 66.30
N GLU A 3 -31.10 -59.80 65.72
CA GLU A 3 -30.20 -58.84 64.97
C GLU A 3 -30.74 -58.61 63.58
N TYR A 4 -30.92 -57.36 63.20
CA TYR A 4 -31.23 -56.96 61.83
C TYR A 4 -29.93 -56.60 61.09
N ILE A 5 -29.63 -57.39 60.03
CA ILE A 5 -28.54 -57.09 59.09
C ILE A 5 -29.13 -56.19 58.00
N SER A 6 -28.67 -54.92 57.93
CA SER A 6 -28.98 -53.98 56.85
C SER A 6 -28.03 -54.17 55.70
N LEU A 7 -28.52 -54.63 54.53
CA LEU A 7 -27.79 -54.66 53.28
C LEU A 7 -27.95 -53.26 52.57
N SER A 8 -26.88 -52.46 52.56
CA SER A 8 -26.83 -51.25 51.78
C SER A 8 -26.37 -51.58 50.35
N PHE A 9 -27.24 -51.43 49.37
CA PHE A 9 -26.92 -51.53 47.93
C PHE A 9 -26.26 -50.21 47.47
N PHE A 10 -24.95 -50.25 47.14
CA PHE A 10 -24.25 -49.14 46.49
C PHE A 10 -24.48 -49.26 44.96
N TRP A 11 -25.23 -48.34 44.40
CA TRP A 11 -25.32 -48.14 42.96
C TRP A 11 -24.10 -47.35 42.51
N LEU A 12 -23.13 -47.97 41.81
CA LEU A 12 -22.08 -47.27 41.08
C LEU A 12 -22.68 -46.74 39.80
N LEU A 13 -22.91 -45.44 39.70
CA LEU A 13 -23.19 -44.74 38.46
C LEU A 13 -21.87 -44.60 37.69
N LEU A 14 -21.66 -45.44 36.67
CA LEU A 14 -20.61 -45.27 35.67
C LEU A 14 -21.03 -44.12 34.74
N ILE A 15 -20.51 -42.91 34.99
CA ILE A 15 -20.57 -41.79 34.04
C ILE A 15 -19.54 -42.11 32.97
N GLY A 16 -20.01 -42.65 31.85
CA GLY A 16 -19.20 -42.79 30.63
C GLY A 16 -18.88 -41.39 30.07
N VAL A 17 -17.68 -40.91 30.32
CA VAL A 17 -17.15 -39.75 29.59
C VAL A 17 -16.93 -40.22 28.16
N ALA A 18 -17.84 -39.84 27.26
CA ALA A 18 -17.61 -39.99 25.84
C ALA A 18 -16.47 -39.05 25.46
N VAL A 19 -15.27 -39.58 25.32
CA VAL A 19 -14.16 -38.91 24.66
C VAL A 19 -14.56 -38.79 23.19
N THR A 20 -15.15 -37.67 22.82
CA THR A 20 -15.30 -37.31 21.40
C THR A 20 -13.89 -37.11 20.86
N SER A 21 -13.37 -38.06 20.11
CA SER A 21 -12.16 -37.87 19.33
C SER A 21 -12.41 -36.63 18.43
N ALA A 22 -11.59 -35.59 18.56
CA ALA A 22 -11.63 -34.47 17.63
C ALA A 22 -11.48 -35.05 16.22
N GLN A 23 -12.50 -34.85 15.38
CA GLN A 23 -12.47 -35.33 14.00
C GLN A 23 -11.29 -34.60 13.30
N GLU A 24 -10.40 -35.37 12.67
CA GLU A 24 -9.29 -34.81 11.92
C GLU A 24 -9.84 -33.98 10.74
N LEU A 25 -9.37 -32.75 10.59
CA LEU A 25 -9.79 -31.88 9.51
C LEU A 25 -9.34 -32.45 8.16
N SER A 26 -10.20 -32.33 7.15
CA SER A 26 -9.85 -32.61 5.75
C SER A 26 -8.86 -31.57 5.18
N ASP A 27 -8.25 -31.86 4.03
CA ASP A 27 -7.28 -30.94 3.42
C ASP A 27 -7.86 -29.57 3.08
N PRO A 28 -9.08 -29.43 2.53
CA PRO A 28 -9.71 -28.11 2.37
C PRO A 28 -9.89 -27.36 3.68
N GLU A 29 -10.34 -28.06 4.73
CA GLU A 29 -10.53 -27.48 6.05
C GLU A 29 -9.20 -27.04 6.67
N LYS A 30 -8.13 -27.88 6.60
CA LYS A 30 -6.79 -27.52 7.08
C LYS A 30 -6.25 -26.24 6.42
N ASN A 31 -6.43 -26.10 5.10
CA ASN A 31 -5.98 -24.91 4.37
C ASN A 31 -6.76 -23.66 4.78
N PHE A 32 -8.08 -23.76 4.93
CA PHE A 32 -8.91 -22.64 5.38
C PHE A 32 -8.54 -22.20 6.80
N GLU A 33 -8.44 -23.15 7.74
CA GLU A 33 -8.06 -22.88 9.14
C GLU A 33 -6.67 -22.23 9.21
N HIS A 34 -5.71 -22.74 8.45
CA HIS A 34 -4.37 -22.17 8.41
C HIS A 34 -4.37 -20.73 7.92
N LEU A 35 -5.07 -20.43 6.82
CA LEU A 35 -5.18 -19.07 6.30
C LEU A 35 -5.82 -18.15 7.34
N TRP A 36 -6.98 -18.55 7.87
CA TRP A 36 -7.71 -17.72 8.82
C TRP A 36 -6.87 -17.42 10.06
N GLN A 37 -6.21 -18.43 10.66
CA GLN A 37 -5.38 -18.28 11.85
C GLN A 37 -4.13 -17.42 11.62
N GLU A 38 -3.50 -17.51 10.44
CA GLU A 38 -2.35 -16.67 10.12
C GLU A 38 -2.75 -15.20 9.97
N PHE A 39 -3.89 -14.94 9.33
CA PHE A 39 -4.43 -13.59 9.28
C PHE A 39 -4.82 -13.09 10.67
N ASP A 40 -5.55 -13.89 11.45
CA ASP A 40 -5.98 -13.54 12.81
C ASP A 40 -4.82 -13.07 13.70
N LYS A 41 -3.70 -13.78 13.64
CA LYS A 41 -2.51 -13.48 14.46
C LYS A 41 -1.67 -12.33 13.92
N ARG A 42 -1.64 -12.10 12.61
CA ARG A 42 -0.59 -11.30 11.98
C ARG A 42 -1.04 -10.13 11.14
N TYR A 43 -2.28 -10.15 10.65
CA TYR A 43 -2.79 -9.02 9.87
C TYR A 43 -2.94 -7.80 10.77
N ALA A 44 -2.27 -6.70 10.39
CA ALA A 44 -2.14 -5.53 11.26
C ALA A 44 -3.33 -4.57 11.23
N LEU A 45 -4.24 -4.70 10.24
CA LEU A 45 -5.16 -3.61 9.90
C LEU A 45 -6.63 -3.85 10.29
N PHE A 46 -6.94 -4.94 11.03
CA PHE A 46 -8.33 -5.24 11.41
C PHE A 46 -9.01 -4.09 12.14
N LEU A 47 -8.35 -3.52 13.16
CA LEU A 47 -8.91 -2.42 13.95
C LEU A 47 -8.99 -1.12 13.14
N ALA A 48 -7.95 -0.78 12.36
CA ALA A 48 -7.93 0.41 11.54
C ALA A 48 -9.05 0.40 10.48
N LYS A 49 -9.32 -0.78 9.90
CA LYS A 49 -10.36 -0.98 8.88
C LYS A 49 -11.72 -1.39 9.47
N ARG A 50 -11.83 -1.55 10.79
CA ARG A 50 -13.05 -1.97 11.50
C ARG A 50 -13.62 -3.28 10.97
N ILE A 51 -12.75 -4.27 10.75
CA ILE A 51 -13.12 -5.58 10.24
C ILE A 51 -13.28 -6.54 11.41
N ASP A 52 -14.45 -7.17 11.51
CA ASP A 52 -14.73 -8.27 12.43
C ASP A 52 -14.31 -9.58 11.76
N TRP A 53 -13.08 -10.03 12.06
CA TRP A 53 -12.50 -11.23 11.46
C TRP A 53 -13.16 -12.52 11.96
N ASP A 54 -13.61 -12.55 13.23
CA ASP A 54 -14.35 -13.67 13.81
C ASP A 54 -15.71 -13.84 13.14
N LEU A 55 -16.40 -12.75 12.83
CA LEU A 55 -17.65 -12.82 12.07
C LEU A 55 -17.42 -13.40 10.67
N LEU A 56 -16.34 -13.03 10.00
CA LEU A 56 -15.98 -13.60 8.70
C LEU A 56 -15.68 -15.09 8.82
N TYR A 57 -15.02 -15.55 9.90
CA TYR A 57 -14.86 -16.98 10.15
C TYR A 57 -16.21 -17.69 10.21
N ILE A 58 -17.14 -17.23 11.04
CA ILE A 58 -18.47 -17.82 11.19
C ILE A 58 -19.20 -17.91 9.83
N VAL A 59 -19.07 -16.89 8.98
CA VAL A 59 -19.73 -16.84 7.67
C VAL A 59 -19.10 -17.80 6.66
N TYR A 60 -17.76 -17.86 6.60
CA TYR A 60 -17.05 -18.55 5.53
C TYR A 60 -16.66 -19.98 5.90
N ARG A 61 -16.33 -20.27 7.18
CA ARG A 61 -15.93 -21.62 7.62
C ARG A 61 -17.00 -22.67 7.36
N LYS A 62 -18.27 -22.37 7.57
CA LYS A 62 -19.38 -23.29 7.32
C LYS A 62 -19.58 -23.67 5.85
N LYS A 63 -18.94 -22.95 4.91
CA LYS A 63 -18.97 -23.26 3.48
C LYS A 63 -17.91 -24.29 3.08
N VAL A 64 -16.91 -24.52 3.96
CA VAL A 64 -15.81 -25.47 3.71
C VAL A 64 -16.14 -26.79 4.36
N THR A 65 -16.17 -27.86 3.55
CA THR A 65 -16.48 -29.23 3.94
C THR A 65 -15.37 -30.17 3.43
N PRO A 66 -15.33 -31.43 3.86
CA PRO A 66 -14.40 -32.41 3.30
C PRO A 66 -14.53 -32.62 1.78
N GLN A 67 -15.68 -32.29 1.20
CA GLN A 67 -15.96 -32.43 -0.23
C GLN A 67 -15.69 -31.16 -1.04
N THR A 68 -15.30 -30.06 -0.38
CA THR A 68 -15.00 -28.80 -1.06
C THR A 68 -13.84 -28.99 -2.03
N SER A 69 -14.07 -28.72 -3.30
CA SER A 69 -13.04 -28.77 -4.33
C SER A 69 -12.02 -27.63 -4.18
N GLU A 70 -10.85 -27.74 -4.83
CA GLU A 70 -9.85 -26.67 -4.85
C GLU A 70 -10.40 -25.37 -5.45
N ASP A 71 -11.28 -25.46 -6.45
CA ASP A 71 -11.91 -24.33 -7.09
C ASP A 71 -12.83 -23.60 -6.14
N GLU A 72 -13.72 -24.33 -5.47
CA GLU A 72 -14.63 -23.77 -4.46
C GLU A 72 -13.85 -23.19 -3.27
N LEU A 73 -12.81 -23.88 -2.81
CA LEU A 73 -11.97 -23.38 -1.72
C LEU A 73 -11.30 -22.05 -2.08
N PHE A 74 -10.75 -21.95 -3.30
CA PHE A 74 -10.13 -20.70 -3.76
C PHE A 74 -11.14 -19.55 -3.78
N GLU A 75 -12.35 -19.77 -4.28
CA GLU A 75 -13.41 -18.77 -4.31
C GLU A 75 -13.89 -18.38 -2.90
N ILE A 76 -14.08 -19.37 -2.01
CA ILE A 76 -14.49 -19.12 -0.61
C ILE A 76 -13.44 -18.24 0.10
N MET A 77 -12.16 -18.60 -0.02
CA MET A 77 -11.06 -17.85 0.61
C MET A 77 -10.88 -16.47 -0.01
N SER A 78 -10.92 -16.35 -1.34
CA SER A 78 -10.85 -15.06 -2.04
C SER A 78 -11.98 -14.13 -1.66
N ASN A 79 -13.21 -14.65 -1.57
CA ASN A 79 -14.37 -13.87 -1.12
C ASN A 79 -14.24 -13.42 0.34
N MET A 80 -13.67 -14.25 1.23
CA MET A 80 -13.38 -13.85 2.61
C MET A 80 -12.34 -12.72 2.65
N LEU A 81 -11.23 -12.88 1.91
CA LEU A 81 -10.15 -11.90 1.86
C LEU A 81 -10.56 -10.59 1.19
N SER A 82 -11.56 -10.59 0.30
CA SER A 82 -12.04 -9.38 -0.37
C SER A 82 -12.57 -8.31 0.59
N HIS A 83 -13.06 -8.72 1.77
CA HIS A 83 -13.51 -7.79 2.80
C HIS A 83 -12.38 -6.93 3.37
N LEU A 84 -11.11 -7.35 3.22
CA LEU A 84 -9.95 -6.63 3.75
C LEU A 84 -9.65 -5.34 2.97
N ASN A 85 -10.05 -5.24 1.70
CA ASN A 85 -9.79 -4.08 0.84
C ASN A 85 -8.32 -3.61 0.93
N ASP A 86 -7.38 -4.52 0.67
CA ASP A 86 -5.96 -4.33 0.89
C ASP A 86 -5.16 -4.92 -0.28
N LEU A 87 -4.47 -4.09 -1.04
CA LEU A 87 -3.73 -4.50 -2.25
C LEU A 87 -2.55 -5.43 -1.97
N HIS A 88 -2.05 -5.44 -0.73
CA HIS A 88 -1.01 -6.36 -0.30
C HIS A 88 -1.55 -7.74 0.08
N VAL A 89 -2.88 -7.89 0.20
CA VAL A 89 -3.53 -9.18 0.44
C VAL A 89 -3.76 -9.89 -0.88
N ARG A 90 -3.10 -11.03 -1.04
CA ARG A 90 -3.14 -11.87 -2.24
C ARG A 90 -3.38 -13.33 -1.87
N LEU A 91 -3.95 -14.07 -2.82
CA LEU A 91 -4.03 -15.52 -2.82
C LEU A 91 -3.74 -16.02 -4.24
N ASP A 92 -2.74 -16.88 -4.39
CA ASP A 92 -2.32 -17.42 -5.68
C ASP A 92 -2.26 -18.94 -5.61
N SER A 93 -2.99 -19.64 -6.50
CA SER A 93 -2.87 -21.09 -6.72
C SER A 93 -1.97 -21.36 -7.93
N ARG A 94 -1.41 -22.59 -7.99
CA ARG A 94 -0.50 -22.96 -9.07
C ARG A 94 -1.14 -23.84 -10.14
N ASN A 95 -2.10 -24.67 -9.74
CA ASN A 95 -2.71 -25.65 -10.64
C ASN A 95 -4.20 -25.85 -10.28
N PRO A 96 -5.14 -25.28 -11.03
CA PRO A 96 -4.92 -24.30 -12.10
C PRO A 96 -4.33 -22.99 -11.57
N THR A 97 -3.64 -22.24 -12.44
CA THR A 97 -3.10 -20.93 -12.06
C THR A 97 -4.24 -19.95 -11.88
N ARG A 98 -4.42 -19.49 -10.66
CA ARG A 98 -5.38 -18.44 -10.27
C ARG A 98 -4.68 -17.42 -9.42
N SER A 99 -5.06 -16.18 -9.55
CA SER A 99 -4.57 -15.09 -8.73
C SER A 99 -5.74 -14.23 -8.27
N PHE A 100 -5.78 -13.96 -6.99
CA PHE A 100 -6.69 -13.01 -6.37
C PHE A 100 -5.86 -11.93 -5.67
N ARG A 101 -6.31 -10.69 -5.80
CA ARG A 101 -5.79 -9.55 -5.05
C ARG A 101 -6.96 -8.80 -4.44
N SER A 102 -6.91 -8.58 -3.13
CA SER A 102 -7.89 -7.79 -2.43
C SER A 102 -7.69 -6.29 -2.75
N GLY A 103 -8.76 -5.50 -2.65
CA GLY A 103 -8.71 -4.05 -2.79
C GLY A 103 -9.52 -3.50 -3.95
N LYS A 104 -10.35 -2.51 -3.64
CA LYS A 104 -11.18 -1.79 -4.61
C LYS A 104 -10.35 -1.04 -5.65
N SER A 105 -9.14 -0.62 -5.30
CA SER A 105 -8.22 0.02 -6.24
C SER A 105 -7.91 -0.87 -7.44
N HIS A 106 -7.83 -2.19 -7.27
CA HIS A 106 -7.66 -3.10 -8.40
C HIS A 106 -8.86 -3.08 -9.35
N GLU A 107 -10.09 -3.10 -8.82
CA GLU A 107 -11.31 -2.98 -9.63
C GLU A 107 -11.38 -1.62 -10.34
N MET A 108 -11.01 -0.54 -9.66
CA MET A 108 -10.93 0.80 -10.26
C MET A 108 -9.88 0.87 -11.37
N LEU A 109 -8.70 0.26 -11.17
CA LEU A 109 -7.65 0.16 -12.19
C LEU A 109 -8.14 -0.61 -13.41
N MET A 110 -8.78 -1.76 -13.21
CA MET A 110 -9.35 -2.53 -14.31
C MET A 110 -10.48 -1.81 -15.01
N GLY A 111 -11.33 -1.10 -14.28
CA GLY A 111 -12.39 -0.25 -14.87
C GLY A 111 -11.82 0.87 -15.74
N ARG A 112 -10.69 1.48 -15.36
CA ARG A 112 -10.05 2.57 -16.11
C ARG A 112 -9.26 2.07 -17.32
N PHE A 113 -8.46 1.01 -17.16
CA PHE A 113 -7.59 0.52 -18.23
C PHE A 113 -8.22 -0.56 -19.10
N GLY A 114 -9.32 -1.16 -18.64
CA GLY A 114 -10.02 -2.24 -19.33
C GLY A 114 -9.29 -3.59 -19.33
N SER A 115 -7.96 -3.59 -19.18
CA SER A 115 -7.15 -4.81 -19.12
C SER A 115 -5.84 -4.58 -18.36
N MET A 116 -5.25 -5.67 -17.88
CA MET A 116 -3.91 -5.66 -17.27
C MET A 116 -2.83 -5.27 -18.29
N GLU A 117 -2.99 -5.62 -19.55
CA GLU A 117 -2.06 -5.25 -20.62
C GLU A 117 -2.01 -3.74 -20.81
N ASN A 118 -3.17 -3.09 -20.90
CA ASN A 118 -3.27 -1.63 -20.98
C ASN A 118 -2.67 -0.95 -19.74
N PHE A 119 -2.93 -1.49 -18.55
CA PHE A 119 -2.34 -1.03 -17.30
C PHE A 119 -0.81 -1.10 -17.34
N ILE A 120 -0.24 -2.25 -17.71
CA ILE A 120 1.21 -2.42 -17.85
C ILE A 120 1.77 -1.48 -18.94
N SER A 121 1.06 -1.31 -20.05
CA SER A 121 1.45 -0.39 -21.12
C SER A 121 1.52 1.05 -20.64
N TYR A 122 0.58 1.47 -19.78
CA TYR A 122 0.59 2.81 -19.17
C TYR A 122 1.87 3.06 -18.36
N PHE A 123 2.33 2.10 -17.58
CA PHE A 123 3.58 2.22 -16.82
C PHE A 123 4.84 2.28 -17.68
N LYS A 124 4.79 1.72 -18.90
CA LYS A 124 5.90 1.73 -19.85
C LYS A 124 5.96 2.97 -20.72
N GLN A 125 4.92 3.80 -20.72
CA GLN A 125 4.92 5.05 -21.46
C GLN A 125 5.89 6.05 -20.83
N ARG A 126 6.37 7.00 -21.63
CA ARG A 126 7.17 8.11 -21.10
C ARG A 126 6.36 8.87 -20.03
N PRO A 127 6.99 9.32 -18.96
CA PRO A 127 6.31 10.04 -17.88
C PRO A 127 5.68 11.34 -18.38
N ILE A 128 6.24 11.96 -19.40
CA ILE A 128 5.82 13.26 -19.92
C ILE A 128 5.79 13.23 -21.45
N ASP A 129 4.77 13.83 -22.05
CA ASP A 129 4.66 14.02 -23.49
C ASP A 129 5.71 15.06 -23.98
N LYS A 130 6.27 14.81 -25.15
CA LYS A 130 7.28 15.68 -25.77
C LYS A 130 6.82 17.11 -25.92
N LYS A 131 5.52 17.37 -26.09
CA LYS A 131 4.97 18.72 -26.25
C LYS A 131 5.19 19.63 -25.02
N TYR A 132 5.38 19.05 -23.83
CA TYR A 132 5.66 19.80 -22.60
C TYR A 132 7.16 20.00 -22.34
N ILE A 133 8.03 19.35 -23.12
CA ILE A 133 9.47 19.41 -22.93
C ILE A 133 10.04 20.55 -23.77
N THR A 134 10.61 21.55 -23.12
CA THR A 134 11.25 22.69 -23.81
C THR A 134 12.76 22.49 -23.99
N THR A 135 13.38 21.61 -23.20
CA THR A 135 14.81 21.29 -23.23
C THR A 135 15.01 19.77 -23.39
N GLU A 136 16.25 19.31 -23.35
CA GLU A 136 16.56 17.88 -23.36
C GLU A 136 16.01 17.19 -22.10
N LEU A 137 15.44 15.97 -22.26
CA LEU A 137 15.08 15.09 -21.15
C LEU A 137 16.31 14.30 -20.73
N HIS A 138 16.77 14.51 -19.51
CA HIS A 138 17.90 13.79 -18.93
C HIS A 138 17.41 12.58 -18.17
N GLU A 139 17.87 11.39 -18.54
CA GLU A 139 17.58 10.14 -17.84
C GLU A 139 18.76 9.70 -16.97
N ARG A 140 18.47 9.18 -15.76
CA ARG A 140 19.45 8.67 -14.80
C ARG A 140 19.01 7.32 -14.25
N HIS A 141 19.98 6.53 -13.80
CA HIS A 141 19.75 5.23 -13.18
C HIS A 141 18.85 4.33 -14.04
N GLU A 142 19.29 4.06 -15.28
CA GLU A 142 18.59 3.18 -16.25
C GLU A 142 17.14 3.62 -16.53
N GLY A 143 16.86 4.92 -16.47
CA GLY A 143 15.53 5.50 -16.72
C GLY A 143 14.60 5.49 -15.50
N ILE A 144 15.09 5.14 -14.30
CA ILE A 144 14.31 5.30 -13.07
C ILE A 144 14.00 6.77 -12.84
N PHE A 145 14.97 7.67 -13.01
CA PHE A 145 14.79 9.12 -12.94
C PHE A 145 14.83 9.74 -14.32
N ALA A 146 13.97 10.73 -14.54
CA ALA A 146 14.00 11.59 -15.71
C ALA A 146 13.70 13.03 -15.28
N TYR A 147 14.48 14.02 -15.78
CA TYR A 147 14.26 15.43 -15.45
C TYR A 147 14.51 16.35 -16.65
N THR A 148 13.81 17.49 -16.67
CA THR A 148 13.90 18.51 -17.71
C THR A 148 13.36 19.85 -17.20
N TRP A 149 13.59 20.92 -17.96
CA TRP A 149 12.88 22.17 -17.78
C TRP A 149 11.58 22.17 -18.60
N LEU A 150 10.46 22.58 -17.99
CA LEU A 150 9.17 22.75 -18.67
C LEU A 150 9.03 24.16 -19.25
N THR A 151 9.59 25.13 -18.53
CA THR A 151 9.71 26.54 -18.92
C THR A 151 11.10 27.01 -18.55
N ASP A 152 11.42 28.30 -18.78
CA ASP A 152 12.72 28.87 -18.42
C ASP A 152 12.98 28.87 -16.90
N ASP A 153 11.93 28.68 -16.08
CA ASP A 153 12.00 28.80 -14.62
C ASP A 153 11.22 27.71 -13.84
N ILE A 154 10.64 26.69 -14.51
CA ILE A 154 9.97 25.57 -13.85
C ILE A 154 10.71 24.28 -14.17
N GLY A 155 11.27 23.65 -13.12
CA GLY A 155 11.88 22.33 -13.20
C GLY A 155 10.82 21.22 -13.09
N TYR A 156 11.09 20.10 -13.73
CA TYR A 156 10.29 18.87 -13.63
C TYR A 156 11.21 17.67 -13.47
N PHE A 157 10.86 16.81 -12.54
CA PHE A 157 11.44 15.48 -12.53
C PHE A 157 10.42 14.41 -12.17
N HIS A 158 10.64 13.24 -12.73
CA HIS A 158 9.85 12.04 -12.52
C HIS A 158 10.78 10.91 -12.05
N PHE A 159 10.26 10.04 -11.21
CA PHE A 159 10.90 8.76 -10.91
C PHE A 159 9.83 7.69 -10.68
N ASN A 160 10.09 6.48 -11.19
CA ASN A 160 9.10 5.40 -11.24
C ASN A 160 9.33 4.30 -10.20
N LYS A 161 10.39 4.40 -9.39
CA LYS A 161 10.75 3.42 -8.37
C LYS A 161 11.63 4.05 -7.28
N PHE A 162 11.46 3.59 -6.05
CA PHE A 162 12.35 3.89 -4.94
C PHE A 162 13.38 2.77 -4.82
N ASP A 163 14.56 2.97 -5.42
CA ASP A 163 15.62 1.98 -5.52
C ASP A 163 16.96 2.61 -5.17
N ASP A 164 17.81 1.90 -4.40
CA ASP A 164 19.18 2.29 -4.04
C ASP A 164 19.31 3.71 -3.44
N VAL A 165 19.40 3.78 -2.11
CA VAL A 165 19.42 5.05 -1.36
C VAL A 165 20.58 5.96 -1.80
N ASP A 166 21.79 5.40 -1.95
CA ASP A 166 22.99 6.19 -2.24
C ASP A 166 22.94 6.78 -3.67
N LYS A 167 22.55 5.97 -4.64
CA LYS A 167 22.40 6.43 -6.03
C LYS A 167 21.30 7.47 -6.15
N SER A 168 20.15 7.22 -5.53
CA SER A 168 19.01 8.15 -5.57
C SER A 168 19.36 9.47 -4.90
N SER A 169 20.10 9.45 -3.78
CA SER A 169 20.59 10.66 -3.11
C SER A 169 21.52 11.47 -4.01
N ALA A 170 22.47 10.83 -4.68
CA ALA A 170 23.38 11.53 -5.60
C ALA A 170 22.63 12.13 -6.81
N ILE A 171 21.62 11.41 -7.34
CA ILE A 171 20.83 11.90 -8.48
C ILE A 171 19.96 13.08 -8.07
N ILE A 172 19.28 13.02 -6.91
CA ILE A 172 18.45 14.15 -6.47
C ILE A 172 19.32 15.39 -6.17
N ASP A 173 20.52 15.22 -5.63
CA ASP A 173 21.48 16.32 -5.44
C ASP A 173 21.87 16.97 -6.78
N GLU A 174 22.09 16.18 -7.85
CA GLU A 174 22.30 16.67 -9.22
C GLU A 174 21.09 17.45 -9.75
N ILE A 175 19.87 16.87 -9.58
CA ILE A 175 18.61 17.49 -10.04
C ILE A 175 18.39 18.84 -9.37
N ILE A 176 18.55 18.92 -8.04
CA ILE A 176 18.36 20.15 -7.28
C ILE A 176 19.42 21.20 -7.67
N ALA A 177 20.67 20.79 -7.87
CA ALA A 177 21.71 21.70 -8.34
C ALA A 177 21.39 22.27 -9.73
N ASN A 178 20.81 21.46 -10.62
CA ASN A 178 20.34 21.91 -11.93
C ASN A 178 19.19 22.94 -11.79
N PHE A 179 18.24 22.67 -10.89
CA PHE A 179 17.06 23.51 -10.67
C PHE A 179 17.22 24.58 -9.57
N LYS A 180 18.44 24.86 -9.10
CA LYS A 180 18.69 25.84 -8.01
C LYS A 180 18.06 27.23 -8.23
N ASN A 181 17.98 27.65 -9.51
CA ASN A 181 17.43 28.93 -9.91
C ASN A 181 15.95 28.82 -10.33
N ALA A 182 15.35 27.64 -10.32
CA ALA A 182 13.94 27.48 -10.66
C ALA A 182 13.06 28.34 -9.72
N ARG A 183 11.95 28.83 -10.23
CA ARG A 183 10.85 29.41 -9.46
C ARG A 183 10.15 28.34 -8.63
N GLY A 184 9.97 27.14 -9.20
CA GLY A 184 9.39 25.99 -8.55
C GLY A 184 9.75 24.69 -9.27
N ILE A 185 9.47 23.57 -8.61
CA ILE A 185 9.71 22.24 -9.16
C ILE A 185 8.42 21.42 -9.12
N ILE A 186 8.13 20.72 -10.21
CA ILE A 186 7.09 19.70 -10.28
C ILE A 186 7.75 18.34 -10.13
N ILE A 187 7.28 17.57 -9.15
CA ILE A 187 7.73 16.22 -8.84
C ILE A 187 6.62 15.25 -9.25
N ASP A 188 6.89 14.30 -10.12
CA ASP A 188 5.89 13.38 -10.64
C ASP A 188 6.15 11.95 -10.15
N VAL A 189 5.29 11.46 -9.24
CA VAL A 189 5.28 10.08 -8.74
C VAL A 189 4.08 9.29 -9.24
N ARG A 190 3.37 9.81 -10.21
CA ARG A 190 2.42 8.99 -10.97
C ARG A 190 3.21 7.87 -11.67
N ARG A 191 2.64 6.66 -11.70
CA ARG A 191 3.32 5.44 -12.20
C ARG A 191 4.51 4.98 -11.35
N ASN A 192 4.55 5.37 -10.06
CA ASN A 192 5.54 4.89 -9.12
C ASN A 192 4.89 3.91 -8.15
N GLY A 193 5.17 2.62 -8.31
CA GLY A 193 4.62 1.55 -7.47
C GLY A 193 5.32 1.38 -6.13
N GLY A 194 6.28 2.25 -5.78
CA GLY A 194 6.99 2.20 -4.50
C GLY A 194 8.39 1.59 -4.58
N GLY A 195 8.83 1.02 -3.47
CA GLY A 195 10.16 0.44 -3.27
C GLY A 195 10.63 0.60 -1.83
N ASP A 196 11.82 1.12 -1.62
CA ASP A 196 12.42 1.34 -0.30
C ASP A 196 12.04 2.73 0.24
N ASP A 197 11.37 2.77 1.39
CA ASP A 197 10.93 4.02 2.05
C ASP A 197 12.09 4.96 2.41
N ARG A 198 13.27 4.40 2.67
CA ARG A 198 14.48 5.19 2.98
C ARG A 198 14.90 6.06 1.80
N VAL A 199 14.67 5.61 0.57
CA VAL A 199 14.90 6.42 -0.64
C VAL A 199 13.93 7.59 -0.67
N GLY A 200 12.64 7.36 -0.37
CA GLY A 200 11.63 8.42 -0.29
C GLY A 200 12.00 9.49 0.73
N LYS A 201 12.43 9.05 1.93
CA LYS A 201 12.92 9.96 2.97
C LYS A 201 14.12 10.76 2.48
N ALA A 202 15.14 10.09 1.93
CA ALA A 202 16.36 10.76 1.46
C ALA A 202 16.07 11.81 0.37
N ILE A 203 15.11 11.55 -0.53
CA ILE A 203 14.67 12.53 -1.54
C ILE A 203 13.95 13.68 -0.86
N ALA A 204 12.99 13.41 0.05
CA ALA A 204 12.19 14.43 0.72
C ALA A 204 13.05 15.36 1.60
N ASP A 205 14.10 14.84 2.22
CA ASP A 205 15.03 15.61 3.06
C ASP A 205 15.71 16.76 2.30
N ARG A 206 15.87 16.66 0.97
CA ARG A 206 16.41 17.73 0.12
C ARG A 206 15.43 18.90 -0.07
N PHE A 207 14.19 18.73 0.34
CA PHE A 207 13.14 19.75 0.28
C PHE A 207 12.75 20.26 1.67
N ALA A 208 13.28 19.68 2.73
CA ALA A 208 12.95 20.07 4.09
C ALA A 208 13.62 21.40 4.46
N ASP A 209 12.87 22.30 5.12
CA ASP A 209 13.34 23.52 5.74
C ASP A 209 13.66 23.33 7.24
N GLU A 210 12.96 22.38 7.88
CA GLU A 210 13.20 21.95 9.26
C GLU A 210 12.72 20.51 9.47
N ARG A 211 13.02 19.95 10.65
CA ARG A 211 12.62 18.59 10.99
C ARG A 211 11.13 18.51 11.35
N ARG A 212 10.38 17.66 10.64
CA ARG A 212 8.95 17.39 10.85
C ARG A 212 8.64 15.91 10.88
N LEU A 213 7.81 15.50 11.85
CA LEU A 213 7.21 14.16 11.83
C LEU A 213 6.27 14.07 10.64
N TYR A 214 6.40 13.03 9.80
CA TYR A 214 5.48 12.83 8.69
C TYR A 214 4.71 11.51 8.77
N MET A 215 5.27 10.47 9.39
CA MET A 215 4.58 9.21 9.61
C MET A 215 5.09 8.46 10.84
N THR A 216 4.29 7.49 11.27
CA THR A 216 4.66 6.48 12.27
C THR A 216 4.37 5.09 11.73
N ILE A 217 5.21 4.12 12.10
CA ILE A 217 5.04 2.71 11.76
C ILE A 217 4.84 1.93 13.06
N GLU A 218 3.76 1.18 13.13
CA GLU A 218 3.43 0.30 14.25
C GLU A 218 3.55 -1.16 13.80
N GLU A 219 4.53 -1.89 14.36
CA GLU A 219 4.77 -3.30 14.08
C GLU A 219 3.92 -4.19 14.97
N LYS A 220 3.34 -5.27 14.42
CA LYS A 220 2.67 -6.30 15.23
C LYS A 220 3.66 -6.90 16.23
N SER A 221 3.28 -6.95 17.51
CA SER A 221 4.11 -7.47 18.62
C SER A 221 3.51 -8.67 19.35
N GLY A 222 2.29 -9.07 18.99
CA GLY A 222 1.59 -10.19 19.60
C GLY A 222 0.39 -10.66 18.78
N PRO A 223 -0.34 -11.71 19.22
CA PRO A 223 -1.44 -12.30 18.48
C PRO A 223 -2.75 -11.50 18.54
N GLY A 224 -2.94 -10.63 19.53
CA GLY A 224 -4.15 -9.82 19.65
C GLY A 224 -4.19 -8.73 18.60
N HIS A 225 -5.36 -8.38 18.07
CA HIS A 225 -5.50 -7.42 16.97
C HIS A 225 -4.97 -6.02 17.31
N GLY A 226 -4.90 -5.67 18.60
CA GLY A 226 -4.33 -4.42 19.10
C GLY A 226 -2.90 -4.50 19.60
N ASP A 227 -2.24 -5.65 19.48
CA ASP A 227 -0.88 -5.85 19.97
C ASP A 227 0.14 -5.25 19.02
N PHE A 228 0.56 -4.03 19.29
CA PHE A 228 1.60 -3.33 18.55
C PHE A 228 2.78 -2.95 19.45
N ALA A 229 3.97 -2.93 18.88
CA ALA A 229 5.14 -2.34 19.52
C ALA A 229 4.99 -0.81 19.58
N ALA A 230 5.87 -0.15 20.33
CA ALA A 230 5.93 1.31 20.32
C ALA A 230 6.16 1.82 18.89
N PRO A 231 5.42 2.87 18.45
CA PRO A 231 5.54 3.37 17.10
C PRO A 231 6.95 3.89 16.79
N VAL A 232 7.47 3.52 15.63
CA VAL A 232 8.69 4.09 15.07
C VAL A 232 8.31 5.38 14.34
N MET A 233 8.91 6.49 14.76
CA MET A 233 8.64 7.82 14.20
C MET A 233 9.57 8.14 13.05
N TRP A 234 9.01 8.54 11.92
CA TRP A 234 9.76 8.95 10.74
C TRP A 234 9.64 10.44 10.50
N TYR A 235 10.80 11.08 10.34
CA TYR A 235 10.92 12.53 10.17
C TYR A 235 11.53 12.86 8.82
N VAL A 236 11.00 13.88 8.18
CA VAL A 236 11.69 14.63 7.13
C VAL A 236 12.52 15.74 7.81
N GLU A 237 13.76 15.91 7.36
CA GLU A 237 14.69 16.88 7.96
C GLU A 237 15.74 17.33 6.93
N PRO A 238 16.24 18.57 7.00
CA PRO A 238 17.24 19.04 6.05
C PRO A 238 18.47 18.13 6.02
N ASP A 239 18.77 17.55 4.86
CA ASP A 239 19.94 16.72 4.62
C ASP A 239 20.42 16.89 3.16
N GLY A 240 21.74 16.61 2.93
CA GLY A 240 22.37 16.81 1.65
C GLY A 240 23.00 18.19 1.47
N PRO A 241 23.64 18.43 0.32
CA PRO A 241 24.45 19.63 0.09
C PRO A 241 23.62 20.91 -0.10
N MET A 242 22.34 20.77 -0.48
CA MET A 242 21.44 21.91 -0.75
C MET A 242 20.00 21.49 -0.51
N GLN A 243 19.21 22.39 0.07
CA GLN A 243 17.76 22.27 0.17
C GLN A 243 17.06 23.20 -0.82
N PHE A 244 15.99 22.69 -1.48
CA PHE A 244 15.13 23.49 -2.33
C PHE A 244 13.81 23.75 -1.59
N THR A 245 13.63 24.97 -1.10
CA THR A 245 12.49 25.38 -0.26
C THR A 245 11.56 26.38 -0.95
N LYS A 246 11.64 26.49 -2.28
CA LYS A 246 10.71 27.25 -3.11
C LYS A 246 9.48 26.38 -3.44
N PRO A 247 8.43 26.92 -4.10
CA PRO A 247 7.21 26.18 -4.42
C PRO A 247 7.47 24.81 -5.06
N LEU A 248 6.83 23.79 -4.51
CA LEU A 248 6.83 22.41 -5.00
C LEU A 248 5.41 21.96 -5.32
N VAL A 249 5.26 21.24 -6.42
CA VAL A 249 4.02 20.53 -6.73
C VAL A 249 4.32 19.06 -6.92
N LEU A 250 3.73 18.21 -6.07
CA LEU A 250 3.82 16.76 -6.19
C LEU A 250 2.61 16.24 -6.96
N LEU A 251 2.85 15.54 -8.07
CA LEU A 251 1.80 14.90 -8.85
C LEU A 251 1.59 13.48 -8.39
N THR A 252 0.36 13.13 -8.00
CA THR A 252 -0.05 11.80 -7.57
C THR A 252 -1.24 11.28 -8.36
N ASP A 253 -1.36 9.99 -8.45
CA ASP A 253 -2.59 9.30 -8.83
C ASP A 253 -2.65 7.91 -8.17
N TYR A 254 -3.74 7.17 -8.39
CA TYR A 254 -3.95 5.83 -7.80
C TYR A 254 -2.93 4.77 -8.29
N THR A 255 -1.96 5.13 -9.11
CA THR A 255 -0.79 4.30 -9.45
C THR A 255 0.45 4.65 -8.62
N SER A 256 0.36 5.70 -7.80
CA SER A 256 1.35 6.03 -6.76
C SER A 256 1.10 5.14 -5.55
N GLY A 257 1.93 4.12 -5.32
CA GLY A 257 1.69 3.12 -4.27
C GLY A 257 2.89 2.89 -3.35
N SER A 258 2.64 2.35 -2.16
CA SER A 258 3.67 1.92 -1.20
C SER A 258 4.63 3.06 -0.84
N ALA A 259 5.93 2.93 -0.99
CA ALA A 259 6.90 3.98 -0.69
C ALA A 259 6.59 5.34 -1.38
N ALA A 260 5.87 5.36 -2.51
CA ALA A 260 5.41 6.60 -3.14
C ALA A 260 4.33 7.31 -2.30
N GLU A 261 3.54 6.55 -1.56
CA GLU A 261 2.55 7.10 -0.63
C GLU A 261 3.22 7.65 0.63
N ASN A 262 4.23 6.94 1.16
CA ASN A 262 5.04 7.40 2.27
C ASN A 262 5.83 8.67 1.91
N PHE A 263 6.34 8.75 0.67
CA PHE A 263 6.94 9.96 0.13
C PHE A 263 5.91 11.11 0.02
N ALA A 264 4.68 10.83 -0.41
CA ALA A 264 3.62 11.83 -0.44
C ALA A 264 3.29 12.37 0.96
N LEU A 265 3.31 11.51 2.01
CA LEU A 265 3.17 11.97 3.39
C LEU A 265 4.34 12.86 3.83
N ALA A 266 5.58 12.55 3.43
CA ALA A 266 6.75 13.37 3.72
C ALA A 266 6.66 14.73 3.05
N MET A 267 6.24 14.78 1.79
CA MET A 267 6.04 16.05 1.07
C MET A 267 4.89 16.88 1.64
N ARG A 268 3.83 16.25 2.12
CA ARG A 268 2.64 16.92 2.69
C ARG A 268 2.95 17.79 3.90
N VAL A 269 3.93 17.45 4.71
CA VAL A 269 4.29 18.23 5.90
C VAL A 269 5.20 19.42 5.59
N LEU A 270 5.64 19.57 4.34
CA LEU A 270 6.43 20.72 3.89
C LEU A 270 5.51 21.90 3.53
N PRO A 271 5.70 23.10 4.12
CA PRO A 271 4.76 24.21 3.95
C PRO A 271 4.73 24.81 2.53
N HIS A 272 5.74 24.51 1.72
CA HIS A 272 5.87 24.99 0.34
C HIS A 272 5.55 23.92 -0.70
N ALA A 273 5.11 22.73 -0.27
CA ALA A 273 4.69 21.64 -1.17
C ALA A 273 3.16 21.55 -1.26
N THR A 274 2.65 21.31 -2.45
CA THR A 274 1.22 21.08 -2.73
C THR A 274 1.06 19.79 -3.51
N ILE A 275 0.20 18.90 -3.05
CA ILE A 275 -0.11 17.65 -3.75
C ILE A 275 -1.27 17.87 -4.71
N VAL A 276 -1.05 17.60 -6.00
CA VAL A 276 -2.02 17.77 -7.08
C VAL A 276 -2.24 16.46 -7.81
N GLY A 277 -3.47 16.15 -8.16
CA GLY A 277 -3.82 14.96 -8.92
C GLY A 277 -4.98 14.19 -8.34
N ASP A 278 -4.84 12.90 -8.14
CA ASP A 278 -5.85 12.04 -7.51
C ASP A 278 -5.29 11.34 -6.27
N PHE A 279 -6.16 10.66 -5.55
CA PHE A 279 -5.77 9.80 -4.42
C PHE A 279 -4.70 8.80 -4.86
N THR A 280 -3.77 8.49 -3.96
CA THR A 280 -2.80 7.42 -4.17
C THR A 280 -3.45 6.03 -4.05
N ALA A 281 -2.68 4.96 -4.20
CA ALA A 281 -3.21 3.59 -4.27
C ALA A 281 -3.90 3.09 -2.99
N GLY A 282 -3.51 3.59 -1.81
CA GLY A 282 -3.97 3.09 -0.51
C GLY A 282 -3.34 1.75 -0.15
N CYS A 283 -2.02 1.62 -0.31
CA CYS A 283 -1.28 0.38 -0.19
C CYS A 283 0.06 0.65 0.53
N PHE A 284 0.00 0.92 1.85
CA PHE A 284 1.13 1.42 2.65
C PHE A 284 1.93 0.32 3.33
N ALA A 285 1.21 -0.67 3.92
CA ALA A 285 1.79 -1.64 4.81
C ALA A 285 2.81 -2.55 4.12
N ASP A 286 3.80 -3.04 4.88
CA ASP A 286 4.67 -4.08 4.39
C ASP A 286 3.93 -5.41 4.28
N ALA A 287 4.20 -6.15 3.20
CA ALA A 287 3.59 -7.44 2.94
C ALA A 287 4.54 -8.58 3.31
N ASP A 288 4.03 -9.56 4.07
CA ASP A 288 4.71 -10.84 4.24
C ASP A 288 4.01 -11.93 3.43
N ALA A 289 4.79 -12.67 2.63
CA ALA A 289 4.28 -13.70 1.74
C ALA A 289 4.64 -15.10 2.26
N LYS A 290 3.64 -15.98 2.30
CA LYS A 290 3.76 -17.35 2.82
C LYS A 290 3.07 -18.38 1.93
N LYS A 291 3.12 -19.63 2.37
CA LYS A 291 2.46 -20.75 1.71
C LYS A 291 1.45 -21.42 2.64
N LEU A 292 0.32 -21.82 2.06
CA LEU A 292 -0.62 -22.73 2.66
C LEU A 292 -0.09 -24.18 2.64
N PRO A 293 -0.65 -25.10 3.42
CA PRO A 293 -0.31 -26.52 3.36
C PRO A 293 -0.40 -27.15 1.97
N ASN A 294 -1.38 -26.72 1.14
CA ASN A 294 -1.52 -27.14 -0.26
C ASN A 294 -0.58 -26.39 -1.24
N SER A 295 0.41 -25.66 -0.72
CA SER A 295 1.40 -24.90 -1.48
C SER A 295 0.87 -23.69 -2.25
N TRP A 296 -0.36 -23.24 -2.03
CA TRP A 296 -0.81 -21.92 -2.52
C TRP A 296 -0.05 -20.80 -1.80
N TYR A 297 0.16 -19.70 -2.48
CA TYR A 297 0.78 -18.50 -1.88
C TYR A 297 -0.28 -17.54 -1.41
N TYR A 298 -0.03 -16.89 -0.29
CA TYR A 298 -0.79 -15.75 0.18
C TYR A 298 0.16 -14.69 0.72
N SER A 299 -0.32 -13.45 0.75
CA SER A 299 0.35 -12.34 1.45
C SER A 299 -0.62 -11.57 2.30
N LEU A 300 -0.09 -10.92 3.34
CA LEU A 300 -0.85 -10.10 4.28
C LEU A 300 -0.01 -8.92 4.77
N SER A 301 -0.67 -7.83 5.12
CA SER A 301 -0.05 -6.64 5.69
C SER A 301 0.28 -6.86 7.18
N ILE A 302 1.55 -6.63 7.56
CA ILE A 302 2.08 -6.99 8.88
C ILE A 302 2.34 -5.82 9.82
N ASN A 303 2.21 -4.60 9.34
CA ASN A 303 2.37 -3.37 10.11
C ASN A 303 1.33 -2.32 9.70
N MET A 304 1.28 -1.23 10.45
CA MET A 304 0.33 -0.14 10.21
C MET A 304 1.08 1.18 10.12
N PHE A 305 0.87 1.88 9.00
CA PHE A 305 1.38 3.22 8.76
C PHE A 305 0.31 4.25 9.10
N LYS A 306 0.70 5.31 9.78
CA LYS A 306 -0.15 6.47 10.09
C LYS A 306 0.58 7.75 9.74
N ASP A 307 -0.15 8.74 9.23
CA ASP A 307 0.40 10.08 9.02
C ASP A 307 0.69 10.79 10.36
N HIS A 308 1.24 12.01 10.28
CA HIS A 308 1.57 12.83 11.46
C HIS A 308 0.35 13.20 12.35
N ASN A 309 -0.87 13.03 11.85
CA ASN A 309 -2.12 13.21 12.59
C ASN A 309 -2.66 11.88 13.16
N GLY A 310 -1.97 10.76 12.96
CA GLY A 310 -2.39 9.44 13.40
C GLY A 310 -3.43 8.78 12.49
N ILE A 311 -3.62 9.26 11.25
CA ILE A 311 -4.57 8.70 10.30
C ILE A 311 -3.91 7.58 9.49
N CYS A 312 -4.54 6.40 9.45
CA CYS A 312 -4.17 5.30 8.58
C CYS A 312 -4.90 5.45 7.24
N TRP A 313 -4.15 5.61 6.16
CA TRP A 313 -4.68 5.77 4.80
C TRP A 313 -4.77 4.47 4.01
N GLU A 314 -4.49 3.34 4.64
CA GLU A 314 -4.56 2.02 4.00
C GLU A 314 -5.95 1.71 3.43
N GLY A 315 -6.03 1.33 2.16
CA GLY A 315 -7.27 1.08 1.42
C GLY A 315 -8.02 2.35 0.98
N ILE A 316 -7.46 3.56 1.27
CA ILE A 316 -8.06 4.86 0.93
C ILE A 316 -7.13 5.63 -0.02
N GLY A 317 -5.84 5.69 0.28
CA GLY A 317 -4.82 6.52 -0.37
C GLY A 317 -4.69 7.91 0.23
N VAL A 318 -3.54 8.53 0.04
CA VAL A 318 -3.29 9.93 0.41
C VAL A 318 -4.16 10.82 -0.48
N PRO A 319 -5.06 11.65 0.07
CA PRO A 319 -5.83 12.58 -0.75
C PRO A 319 -4.90 13.70 -1.28
N PRO A 320 -5.05 14.18 -2.51
CA PRO A 320 -4.36 15.37 -2.95
C PRO A 320 -4.93 16.62 -2.25
N ASP A 321 -4.12 17.69 -2.17
CA ASP A 321 -4.60 18.99 -1.70
C ASP A 321 -5.54 19.64 -2.73
N LEU A 322 -5.23 19.44 -4.02
CA LEU A 322 -6.04 19.90 -5.15
C LEU A 322 -6.31 18.73 -6.09
N ARG A 323 -7.58 18.28 -6.13
CA ARG A 323 -7.98 17.15 -6.94
C ARG A 323 -8.22 17.56 -8.38
N ILE A 324 -7.33 17.14 -9.26
CA ILE A 324 -7.40 17.32 -10.71
C ILE A 324 -7.20 15.96 -11.37
N THR A 325 -8.03 15.63 -12.35
CA THR A 325 -7.91 14.34 -13.07
C THR A 325 -7.96 14.54 -14.57
N ASN A 326 -7.23 13.70 -15.30
CA ASN A 326 -7.35 13.63 -16.76
C ASN A 326 -8.63 12.90 -17.14
N THR A 327 -9.43 13.48 -18.00
CA THR A 327 -10.57 12.82 -18.63
C THR A 327 -10.10 11.85 -19.71
N LYS A 328 -11.00 10.97 -20.18
CA LYS A 328 -10.70 10.11 -21.32
C LYS A 328 -10.37 10.92 -22.59
N GLU A 329 -11.11 12.01 -22.81
CA GLU A 329 -10.88 12.92 -23.94
C GLU A 329 -9.53 13.63 -23.83
N ASP A 330 -9.10 14.04 -22.63
CA ASP A 330 -7.77 14.62 -22.42
C ASP A 330 -6.67 13.62 -22.83
N LEU A 331 -6.80 12.36 -22.39
CA LEU A 331 -5.81 11.32 -22.73
C LEU A 331 -5.78 11.01 -24.23
N GLU A 332 -6.94 10.96 -24.90
CA GLU A 332 -7.05 10.74 -26.35
C GLU A 332 -6.41 11.89 -27.15
N ASN A 333 -6.45 13.11 -26.59
CA ASN A 333 -5.84 14.30 -27.20
C ASN A 333 -4.41 14.58 -26.70
N ASN A 334 -3.83 13.66 -25.92
CA ASN A 334 -2.52 13.82 -25.27
C ASN A 334 -2.44 15.07 -24.39
N ILE A 335 -3.54 15.45 -23.70
CA ILE A 335 -3.58 16.55 -22.76
C ILE A 335 -3.34 15.98 -21.35
N ASP A 336 -2.38 16.53 -20.63
CA ASP A 336 -2.13 16.25 -19.21
C ASP A 336 -2.60 17.44 -18.36
N ARG A 337 -3.88 17.45 -18.02
CA ARG A 337 -4.50 18.50 -17.21
C ARG A 337 -3.87 18.65 -15.85
N ILE A 338 -3.39 17.55 -15.27
CA ILE A 338 -2.75 17.57 -13.97
C ILE A 338 -1.44 18.35 -14.07
N LEU A 339 -0.63 18.07 -15.10
CA LEU A 339 0.63 18.77 -15.34
C LEU A 339 0.41 20.23 -15.73
N GLU A 340 -0.55 20.52 -16.62
CA GLU A 340 -0.89 21.90 -17.03
C GLU A 340 -1.30 22.74 -15.82
N PHE A 341 -2.17 22.20 -14.96
CA PHE A 341 -2.58 22.85 -13.73
C PHE A 341 -1.40 23.08 -12.77
N ALA A 342 -0.48 22.12 -12.64
CA ALA A 342 0.70 22.27 -11.79
C ALA A 342 1.61 23.43 -12.26
N ILE A 343 1.77 23.58 -13.59
CA ILE A 343 2.51 24.70 -14.18
C ILE A 343 1.82 26.04 -13.85
N GLU A 344 0.49 26.11 -14.02
CA GLU A 344 -0.29 27.30 -13.69
C GLU A 344 -0.20 27.65 -12.20
N LEU A 345 -0.25 26.62 -11.33
CA LEU A 345 -0.15 26.81 -9.89
C LEU A 345 1.21 27.41 -9.49
N ILE A 346 2.33 26.88 -10.00
CA ILE A 346 3.66 27.46 -9.74
C ILE A 346 3.72 28.90 -10.24
N ASN A 347 3.17 29.19 -11.41
CA ASN A 347 3.14 30.56 -11.96
C ASN A 347 2.28 31.53 -11.14
N SER A 348 1.31 31.05 -10.36
CA SER A 348 0.45 31.86 -9.51
C SER A 348 1.13 32.33 -8.22
N PHE A 349 2.20 31.65 -7.78
CA PHE A 349 2.96 32.13 -6.61
C PHE A 349 3.70 33.39 -6.92
N PRO A 350 3.75 34.36 -5.97
CA PRO A 350 4.54 35.60 -6.15
C PRO A 350 5.98 35.22 -6.47
N GLY A 351 6.57 35.90 -7.45
CA GLY A 351 7.99 35.72 -7.78
C GLY A 351 8.87 36.03 -6.57
N SER A 352 9.68 35.06 -6.14
CA SER A 352 10.70 35.23 -5.10
C SER A 352 11.92 35.95 -5.64
#